data_5fe4a7b742b6359700ebefdba266837d
#
_entry.id   5fe4a7b742b6359700ebefdba266837d
#
_cell.length_a   1.000
_cell.length_b   1.000
_cell.length_c   1.000
_cell.angle_alpha   90.00
_cell.angle_beta   90.00
_cell.angle_gamma   90.00
#
_symmetry.space_group_name_H-M   'P 1'
#
loop_
_entity.id
_entity.type
_entity.pdbx_description
1 polymer ?
#
loop_
_entity_poly.entity_id
_entity_poly.type
_entity_poly.pdbx_seq_one_letter_code
_entity_poly.pdbx_strand_id
1 'polypeptide(L)'
;MPPDGLERIGSREWSNDAVRRIEADANRSADTHLHVFPLPGEWGIDLYLKDESVHPTGSLKHRLARSLFLYGLCNGWITERTTLVEASSGSTAVSEAYFARFLGLPFVAVMPASTSPEKISLIEGQGAACHLVDDPSTIVAEARRLAAERDGRPVNARRSPVQLA
;
A
#
# COMPACT_ATOMS: atom_id res chain seq x y z
N MET A 1 -14.09 24.09 -22.50
CA MET A 1 -14.36 23.01 -21.53
C MET A 1 -14.54 21.72 -22.30
N PRO A 2 -13.71 20.69 -22.13
CA PRO A 2 -14.03 19.37 -22.68
C PRO A 2 -15.27 18.83 -21.95
N PRO A 3 -16.15 18.11 -22.61
CA PRO A 3 -17.34 17.57 -21.98
C PRO A 3 -16.95 16.52 -20.92
N ASP A 4 -17.53 16.64 -19.72
CA ASP A 4 -17.34 15.75 -18.54
C ASP A 4 -17.32 14.24 -18.85
N GLY A 5 -17.87 13.84 -19.98
CA GLY A 5 -17.94 12.44 -20.41
C GLY A 5 -16.62 11.84 -20.87
N LEU A 6 -15.75 12.62 -21.51
CA LEU A 6 -14.46 12.11 -22.04
C LEU A 6 -13.42 11.91 -20.91
N GLU A 7 -13.41 12.78 -19.91
CA GLU A 7 -12.55 12.58 -18.72
C GLU A 7 -12.95 11.34 -17.93
N ARG A 8 -14.25 11.04 -17.81
CA ARG A 8 -14.75 9.84 -17.14
C ARG A 8 -14.40 8.56 -17.88
N ILE A 9 -14.35 8.58 -19.21
CA ILE A 9 -13.99 7.41 -20.04
C ILE A 9 -12.50 7.10 -19.85
N GLY A 10 -11.61 8.10 -19.95
CA GLY A 10 -10.17 7.92 -19.74
C GLY A 10 -9.83 7.39 -18.34
N SER A 11 -10.44 7.96 -17.31
CA SER A 11 -10.26 7.51 -15.91
C SER A 11 -10.75 6.07 -15.68
N ARG A 12 -11.84 5.67 -16.34
CA ARG A 12 -12.37 4.29 -16.25
C ARG A 12 -11.47 3.30 -16.97
N GLU A 13 -10.95 3.65 -18.15
CA GLU A 13 -10.02 2.80 -18.89
C GLU A 13 -8.72 2.62 -18.12
N TRP A 14 -8.16 3.68 -17.55
CA TRP A 14 -6.99 3.62 -16.70
C TRP A 14 -7.23 2.74 -15.47
N SER A 15 -8.36 2.92 -14.76
CA SER A 15 -8.71 2.10 -13.58
C SER A 15 -8.83 0.62 -13.93
N ASN A 16 -9.43 0.28 -15.07
CA ASN A 16 -9.53 -1.11 -15.54
C ASN A 16 -8.14 -1.69 -15.87
N ASP A 17 -7.25 -0.92 -16.48
CA ASP A 17 -5.88 -1.35 -16.73
C ASP A 17 -5.10 -1.53 -15.42
N ALA A 18 -5.23 -0.59 -14.49
CA ALA A 18 -4.60 -0.66 -13.16
C ALA A 18 -5.02 -1.93 -12.40
N VAL A 19 -6.32 -2.27 -12.41
CA VAL A 19 -6.83 -3.51 -11.80
C VAL A 19 -6.22 -4.73 -12.45
N ARG A 20 -6.20 -4.82 -13.80
CA ARG A 20 -5.60 -5.96 -14.51
C ARG A 20 -4.12 -6.13 -14.19
N ARG A 21 -3.37 -5.04 -14.07
CA ARG A 21 -1.95 -5.06 -13.73
C ARG A 21 -1.73 -5.61 -12.31
N ILE A 22 -2.52 -5.14 -11.34
CA ILE A 22 -2.45 -5.63 -9.94
C ILE A 22 -2.83 -7.12 -9.86
N GLU A 23 -3.84 -7.56 -10.60
CA GLU A 23 -4.23 -8.97 -10.65
C GLU A 23 -3.13 -9.83 -11.31
N ALA A 24 -2.50 -9.36 -12.36
CA ALA A 24 -1.40 -10.06 -13.01
C ALA A 24 -0.18 -10.19 -12.09
N ASP A 25 0.11 -9.18 -11.27
CA ASP A 25 1.17 -9.24 -10.24
C ASP A 25 0.84 -10.27 -9.17
N ALA A 26 -0.41 -10.30 -8.69
CA ALA A 26 -0.86 -11.29 -7.72
C ALA A 26 -0.74 -12.73 -8.21
N ASN A 27 -1.05 -12.98 -9.48
CA ASN A 27 -0.94 -14.31 -10.08
C ASN A 27 0.50 -14.85 -10.11
N ARG A 28 1.50 -13.96 -10.06
CA ARG A 28 2.92 -14.34 -9.97
C ARG A 28 3.40 -14.61 -8.54
N SER A 29 2.71 -14.09 -7.53
CA SER A 29 3.14 -14.11 -6.13
C SER A 29 2.06 -14.56 -5.15
N ALA A 30 0.94 -15.11 -5.65
CA ALA A 30 -0.20 -15.49 -4.80
C ALA A 30 0.12 -16.65 -3.85
N ASP A 31 0.89 -17.63 -4.33
CA ASP A 31 1.23 -18.82 -3.58
C ASP A 31 2.53 -18.65 -2.80
N THR A 32 2.39 -18.47 -1.50
CA THR A 32 3.52 -18.46 -0.57
C THR A 32 3.67 -19.82 0.10
N HIS A 33 4.93 -20.21 0.36
CA HIS A 33 5.24 -21.53 0.91
C HIS A 33 4.67 -21.69 2.31
N LEU A 34 4.24 -22.94 2.59
CA LEU A 34 3.82 -23.38 3.90
C LEU A 34 4.83 -24.42 4.39
N HIS A 35 5.58 -24.08 5.42
CA HIS A 35 6.61 -24.96 5.99
C HIS A 35 6.09 -25.64 7.25
N VAL A 36 6.29 -26.95 7.33
CA VAL A 36 6.05 -27.68 8.58
C VAL A 36 7.18 -27.33 9.56
N PHE A 37 6.82 -26.90 10.76
CA PHE A 37 7.77 -26.69 11.84
C PHE A 37 7.72 -27.93 12.76
N PRO A 38 8.84 -28.67 12.89
CA PRO A 38 8.86 -29.89 13.68
C PRO A 38 8.68 -29.59 15.17
N LEU A 39 7.66 -30.18 15.77
CA LEU A 39 7.42 -30.17 17.20
C LEU A 39 7.54 -31.60 17.75
N PRO A 40 7.79 -31.77 19.08
CA PRO A 40 7.76 -33.09 19.73
C PRO A 40 6.42 -33.77 19.49
N GLY A 41 6.46 -35.04 19.02
CA GLY A 41 5.25 -35.78 18.65
C GLY A 41 4.27 -35.99 19.81
N GLU A 42 4.76 -36.02 21.05
CA GLU A 42 3.96 -36.11 22.26
C GLU A 42 3.05 -34.91 22.52
N TRP A 43 3.29 -33.77 21.86
CA TRP A 43 2.43 -32.58 21.98
C TRP A 43 1.15 -32.68 21.15
N GLY A 44 1.11 -33.59 20.17
CA GLY A 44 -0.07 -33.76 19.32
C GLY A 44 -0.46 -32.50 18.56
N ILE A 45 0.51 -31.64 18.23
CA ILE A 45 0.31 -30.34 17.54
C ILE A 45 1.05 -30.37 16.22
N ASP A 46 0.35 -30.03 15.15
CA ASP A 46 0.93 -29.71 13.84
C ASP A 46 1.10 -28.21 13.68
N LEU A 47 2.35 -27.73 13.60
CA LEU A 47 2.67 -26.32 13.42
C LEU A 47 3.15 -26.06 11.99
N TYR A 48 2.53 -25.10 11.35
CA TYR A 48 2.88 -24.65 10.01
C TYR A 48 3.27 -23.16 10.03
N LEU A 49 4.35 -22.82 9.33
CA LEU A 49 4.82 -21.46 9.13
C LEU A 49 4.58 -21.05 7.69
N LYS A 50 3.81 -19.97 7.49
CA LYS A 50 3.57 -19.42 6.17
C LYS A 50 4.65 -18.38 5.84
N ASP A 51 5.42 -18.65 4.79
CA ASP A 51 6.50 -17.76 4.36
C ASP A 51 5.97 -16.63 3.48
N GLU A 52 5.67 -15.51 4.09
CA GLU A 52 5.23 -14.28 3.40
C GLU A 52 6.42 -13.39 2.97
N SER A 53 7.67 -13.80 3.25
CA SER A 53 8.87 -13.05 2.84
C SER A 53 9.13 -13.13 1.34
N VAL A 54 8.57 -14.12 0.66
CA VAL A 54 8.71 -14.34 -0.79
C VAL A 54 7.95 -13.32 -1.65
N HIS A 55 7.10 -12.51 -1.04
CA HIS A 55 6.44 -11.43 -1.77
C HIS A 55 7.44 -10.38 -2.29
N PRO A 56 7.13 -9.68 -3.40
CA PRO A 56 8.00 -8.63 -3.96
C PRO A 56 8.46 -7.58 -2.95
N THR A 57 7.66 -7.32 -1.91
CA THR A 57 7.99 -6.37 -0.84
C THR A 57 8.50 -7.03 0.45
N GLY A 58 8.76 -8.33 0.41
CA GLY A 58 9.36 -9.08 1.51
C GLY A 58 8.48 -9.28 2.74
N SER A 59 7.16 -9.07 2.65
CA SER A 59 6.28 -9.22 3.80
C SER A 59 4.81 -9.47 3.45
N LEU A 60 4.05 -9.97 4.44
CA LEU A 60 2.59 -10.15 4.35
C LEU A 60 1.82 -8.84 4.04
N LYS A 61 2.45 -7.68 4.24
CA LYS A 61 1.83 -6.38 3.95
C LYS A 61 1.61 -6.15 2.45
N HIS A 62 2.31 -6.90 1.62
CA HIS A 62 2.05 -6.92 0.18
C HIS A 62 0.60 -7.29 -0.14
N ARG A 63 0.03 -8.29 0.55
CA ARG A 63 -1.39 -8.68 0.39
C ARG A 63 -2.34 -7.58 0.86
N LEU A 64 -2.01 -6.94 1.99
CA LEU A 64 -2.81 -5.82 2.51
C LEU A 64 -2.82 -4.66 1.52
N ALA A 65 -1.64 -4.21 1.08
CA ALA A 65 -1.51 -3.10 0.14
C ALA A 65 -2.25 -3.40 -1.18
N ARG A 66 -2.10 -4.63 -1.73
CA ARG A 66 -2.87 -5.06 -2.90
C ARG A 66 -4.38 -4.88 -2.69
N SER A 67 -4.92 -5.35 -1.57
CA SER A 67 -6.35 -5.25 -1.29
C SER A 67 -6.82 -3.81 -1.16
N LEU A 68 -6.03 -2.94 -0.50
CA LEU A 68 -6.33 -1.51 -0.35
C LEU A 68 -6.36 -0.81 -1.70
N PHE A 69 -5.40 -1.09 -2.58
CA PHE A 69 -5.35 -0.51 -3.92
C PHE A 69 -6.51 -0.97 -4.79
N LEU A 70 -6.81 -2.27 -4.84
CA LEU A 70 -7.97 -2.79 -5.58
C LEU A 70 -9.27 -2.16 -5.10
N TYR A 71 -9.44 -2.07 -3.79
CA TYR A 71 -10.63 -1.44 -3.23
C TYR A 71 -10.71 0.05 -3.59
N GLY A 72 -9.62 0.79 -3.48
CA GLY A 72 -9.55 2.20 -3.85
C GLY A 72 -9.85 2.44 -5.34
N LEU A 73 -9.33 1.58 -6.23
CA LEU A 73 -9.58 1.63 -7.67
C LEU A 73 -11.04 1.34 -8.00
N CYS A 74 -11.60 0.25 -7.44
CA CYS A 74 -12.99 -0.16 -7.70
C CYS A 74 -14.03 0.87 -7.19
N ASN A 75 -13.69 1.60 -6.12
CA ASN A 75 -14.54 2.67 -5.59
C ASN A 75 -14.28 4.04 -6.22
N GLY A 76 -13.36 4.15 -7.18
CA GLY A 76 -13.01 5.41 -7.83
C GLY A 76 -12.28 6.41 -6.91
N TRP A 77 -11.67 5.92 -5.83
CA TRP A 77 -10.88 6.76 -4.90
C TRP A 77 -9.44 6.92 -5.36
N ILE A 78 -8.94 5.97 -6.13
CA ILE A 78 -7.64 6.03 -6.79
C ILE A 78 -7.88 6.21 -8.28
N THR A 79 -7.30 7.27 -8.84
CA THR A 79 -7.34 7.64 -10.25
C THR A 79 -5.91 7.92 -10.73
N GLU A 80 -5.71 8.12 -12.01
CA GLU A 80 -4.41 8.46 -12.62
C GLU A 80 -3.78 9.75 -12.09
N ARG A 81 -4.55 10.58 -11.37
CA ARG A 81 -4.09 11.86 -10.80
C ARG A 81 -3.90 11.81 -9.28
N THR A 82 -4.19 10.67 -8.66
CA THR A 82 -4.16 10.55 -7.19
C THR A 82 -2.74 10.54 -6.66
N THR A 83 -2.44 11.41 -5.71
CA THR A 83 -1.27 11.27 -4.82
C THR A 83 -1.69 10.47 -3.60
N LEU A 84 -0.97 9.40 -3.31
CA LEU A 84 -1.23 8.55 -2.16
C LEU A 84 -0.41 9.01 -0.96
N VAL A 85 -1.03 9.06 0.21
CA VAL A 85 -0.37 9.46 1.46
C VAL A 85 -0.68 8.45 2.55
N GLU A 86 0.35 7.93 3.20
CA GLU A 86 0.23 6.93 4.27
C GLU A 86 1.00 7.34 5.52
N ALA A 87 0.38 7.15 6.68
CA ALA A 87 0.98 7.38 8.00
C ALA A 87 1.66 6.09 8.49
N SER A 88 2.82 5.75 7.93
CA SER A 88 3.54 4.51 8.25
C SER A 88 5.03 4.62 7.93
N SER A 89 5.87 3.99 8.76
CA SER A 89 7.33 3.82 8.54
C SER A 89 7.74 2.36 8.36
N GLY A 90 6.78 1.45 8.24
CA GLY A 90 7.03 0.01 8.23
C GLY A 90 6.75 -0.65 6.89
N SER A 91 6.62 -1.99 6.92
CA SER A 91 6.36 -2.82 5.74
C SER A 91 5.08 -2.44 4.98
N THR A 92 4.11 -1.79 5.65
CA THR A 92 2.91 -1.26 5.00
C THR A 92 3.30 -0.18 4.01
N ALA A 93 4.06 0.84 4.45
CA ALA A 93 4.51 1.92 3.56
C ALA A 93 5.36 1.39 2.39
N VAL A 94 6.26 0.42 2.64
CA VAL A 94 7.05 -0.22 1.57
C VAL A 94 6.14 -0.90 0.54
N SER A 95 5.12 -1.64 1.01
CA SER A 95 4.22 -2.37 0.12
C SER A 95 3.28 -1.45 -0.66
N GLU A 96 2.80 -0.40 -0.02
CA GLU A 96 1.96 0.61 -0.70
C GLU A 96 2.75 1.45 -1.70
N ALA A 97 3.99 1.83 -1.35
CA ALA A 97 4.90 2.51 -2.26
C ALA A 97 5.21 1.65 -3.50
N TYR A 98 5.37 0.32 -3.33
CA TYR A 98 5.52 -0.62 -4.44
C TYR A 98 4.34 -0.54 -5.40
N PHE A 99 3.10 -0.65 -4.92
CA PHE A 99 1.91 -0.58 -5.79
C PHE A 99 1.70 0.80 -6.39
N ALA A 100 2.00 1.87 -5.66
CA ALA A 100 1.97 3.22 -6.19
C ALA A 100 2.92 3.38 -7.38
N ARG A 101 4.19 2.98 -7.20
CA ARG A 101 5.19 2.95 -8.29
C ARG A 101 4.72 2.07 -9.46
N PHE A 102 4.17 0.90 -9.16
CA PHE A 102 3.68 -0.05 -10.16
C PHE A 102 2.57 0.54 -11.04
N LEU A 103 1.76 1.44 -10.49
CA LEU A 103 0.71 2.18 -11.20
C LEU A 103 1.16 3.54 -11.75
N GLY A 104 2.38 3.98 -11.44
CA GLY A 104 2.89 5.30 -11.84
C GLY A 104 2.31 6.46 -11.02
N LEU A 105 1.88 6.19 -9.77
CA LEU A 105 1.29 7.19 -8.88
C LEU A 105 2.31 7.72 -7.88
N PRO A 106 2.27 9.03 -7.55
CA PRO A 106 3.06 9.58 -6.46
C PRO A 106 2.63 8.97 -5.11
N PHE A 107 3.62 8.70 -4.24
CA PHE A 107 3.39 8.19 -2.88
C PHE A 107 4.22 8.97 -1.87
N VAL A 108 3.61 9.33 -0.75
CA VAL A 108 4.26 10.02 0.39
C VAL A 108 4.02 9.22 1.66
N ALA A 109 5.09 8.75 2.28
CA ALA A 109 5.05 8.13 3.60
C ALA A 109 5.34 9.18 4.67
N VAL A 110 4.42 9.37 5.62
CA VAL A 110 4.58 10.26 6.76
C VAL A 110 5.02 9.45 7.97
N MET A 111 6.15 9.83 8.57
CA MET A 111 6.77 9.03 9.62
C MET A 111 7.55 9.88 10.62
N PRO A 112 7.90 9.34 11.82
CA PRO A 112 8.74 10.05 12.77
C PRO A 112 10.12 10.34 12.20
N ALA A 113 10.69 11.50 12.56
CA ALA A 113 12.09 11.85 12.24
C ALA A 113 13.10 10.85 12.85
N SER A 114 12.71 10.13 13.90
CA SER A 114 13.49 9.05 14.52
C SER A 114 13.47 7.72 13.73
N THR A 115 12.78 7.65 12.58
CA THR A 115 12.77 6.45 11.73
C THR A 115 14.17 6.17 11.21
N SER A 116 14.61 4.90 11.30
CA SER A 116 15.96 4.52 10.92
C SER A 116 16.22 4.74 9.42
N PRO A 117 17.45 5.11 9.03
CA PRO A 117 17.82 5.32 7.62
C PRO A 117 17.55 4.13 6.72
N GLU A 118 17.67 2.92 7.23
CA GLU A 118 17.41 1.67 6.47
C GLU A 118 15.94 1.57 6.07
N LYS A 119 15.01 1.93 6.97
CA LYS A 119 13.57 1.94 6.67
C LYS A 119 13.21 3.03 5.66
N ILE A 120 13.80 4.21 5.82
CA ILE A 120 13.64 5.31 4.86
C ILE A 120 14.11 4.85 3.48
N SER A 121 15.33 4.29 3.38
CA SER A 121 15.89 3.80 2.12
C SER A 121 15.04 2.71 1.45
N LEU A 122 14.40 1.82 2.23
CA LEU A 122 13.50 0.80 1.68
C LEU A 122 12.25 1.42 1.03
N ILE A 123 11.71 2.48 1.63
CA ILE A 123 10.52 3.18 1.12
C ILE A 123 10.91 4.03 -0.11
N GLU A 124 11.98 4.80 -0.01
CA GLU A 124 12.50 5.61 -1.13
C GLU A 124 12.97 4.76 -2.31
N GLY A 125 13.51 3.57 -2.06
CA GLY A 125 13.85 2.58 -3.08
C GLY A 125 12.64 2.11 -3.89
N GLN A 126 11.42 2.28 -3.38
CA GLN A 126 10.18 2.11 -4.13
C GLN A 126 9.74 3.38 -4.89
N GLY A 127 10.52 4.45 -4.89
CA GLY A 127 10.18 5.70 -5.56
C GLY A 127 9.25 6.62 -4.77
N ALA A 128 9.04 6.34 -3.49
CA ALA A 128 8.22 7.15 -2.60
C ALA A 128 9.01 8.33 -2.02
N ALA A 129 8.30 9.39 -1.62
CA ALA A 129 8.85 10.45 -0.79
C ALA A 129 8.59 10.16 0.70
N CYS A 130 9.58 10.42 1.55
CA CYS A 130 9.43 10.33 3.00
C CYS A 130 9.26 11.74 3.59
N HIS A 131 8.17 11.95 4.33
CA HIS A 131 7.89 13.17 5.08
C HIS A 131 8.09 12.91 6.56
N LEU A 132 9.13 13.53 7.13
CA LEU A 132 9.52 13.32 8.51
C LEU A 132 8.85 14.36 9.43
N VAL A 133 8.35 13.92 10.57
CA VAL A 133 7.76 14.76 11.62
C VAL A 133 8.47 14.55 12.94
N ASP A 134 8.70 15.63 13.68
CA ASP A 134 9.41 15.58 14.97
C ASP A 134 8.55 14.96 16.07
N ASP A 135 7.25 15.29 16.10
CA ASP A 135 6.30 14.75 17.07
C ASP A 135 5.53 13.55 16.49
N PRO A 136 5.82 12.32 16.96
CA PRO A 136 5.12 11.11 16.48
C PRO A 136 3.60 11.14 16.66
N SER A 137 3.07 11.94 17.60
CA SER A 137 1.63 12.06 17.82
C SER A 137 0.92 12.78 16.68
N THR A 138 1.64 13.56 15.88
CA THR A 138 1.11 14.36 14.74
C THR A 138 1.07 13.62 13.41
N ILE A 139 1.69 12.45 13.30
CA ILE A 139 1.86 11.71 12.02
C ILE A 139 0.54 11.58 11.24
N VAL A 140 -0.52 11.14 11.93
CA VAL A 140 -1.83 10.92 11.27
C VAL A 140 -2.48 12.26 10.86
N ALA A 141 -2.34 13.28 11.69
CA ALA A 141 -2.86 14.62 11.37
C ALA A 141 -2.13 15.22 10.17
N GLU A 142 -0.82 15.08 10.14
CA GLU A 142 0.03 15.57 9.05
C GLU A 142 -0.22 14.82 7.74
N ALA A 143 -0.38 13.48 7.79
CA ALA A 143 -0.75 12.70 6.60
C ALA A 143 -2.09 13.16 6.02
N ARG A 144 -3.09 13.45 6.88
CA ARG A 144 -4.39 13.99 6.44
C ARG A 144 -4.26 15.38 5.83
N ARG A 145 -3.43 16.25 6.43
CA ARG A 145 -3.17 17.60 5.90
C ARG A 145 -2.56 17.53 4.51
N LEU A 146 -1.50 16.72 4.34
CA LEU A 146 -0.83 16.54 3.04
C LEU A 146 -1.76 15.92 2.00
N ALA A 147 -2.61 14.97 2.39
CA ALA A 147 -3.59 14.38 1.48
C ALA A 147 -4.61 15.43 1.00
N ALA A 148 -5.10 16.30 1.90
CA ALA A 148 -6.04 17.35 1.55
C ALA A 148 -5.43 18.41 0.61
N GLU A 149 -4.17 18.80 0.84
CA GLU A 149 -3.49 19.80 0.02
C GLU A 149 -3.16 19.33 -1.40
N ARG A 150 -2.97 18.04 -1.59
CA ARG A 150 -2.57 17.45 -2.88
C ARG A 150 -3.73 16.83 -3.66
N ASP A 151 -4.98 17.10 -3.29
CA ASP A 151 -6.17 16.39 -3.79
C ASP A 151 -6.02 14.85 -3.65
N GLY A 152 -5.03 14.43 -2.83
CA GLY A 152 -4.72 13.05 -2.53
C GLY A 152 -5.66 12.51 -1.45
N ARG A 153 -5.99 11.23 -1.55
CA ARG A 153 -6.72 10.54 -0.47
C ARG A 153 -5.74 9.71 0.35
N PRO A 154 -5.82 9.75 1.68
CA PRO A 154 -5.03 8.85 2.51
C PRO A 154 -5.43 7.40 2.21
N VAL A 155 -4.46 6.52 1.99
CA VAL A 155 -4.70 5.09 1.70
C VAL A 155 -5.43 4.41 2.86
N ASN A 156 -5.17 4.85 4.10
CA ASN A 156 -5.80 4.37 5.34
C ASN A 156 -6.62 5.46 6.06
N ALA A 157 -7.38 6.28 5.35
CA ALA A 157 -8.27 7.23 6.02
C ALA A 157 -9.30 6.48 6.88
N ARG A 158 -9.17 6.57 8.21
CA ARG A 158 -10.11 5.98 9.19
C ARG A 158 -11.59 6.43 9.06
N ARG A 159 -11.94 7.12 7.98
CA ARG A 159 -13.31 7.54 7.64
C ARG A 159 -13.68 7.34 6.18
N SER A 160 -12.89 6.65 5.39
CA SER A 160 -13.43 5.96 4.24
C SER A 160 -14.17 4.72 4.75
N PRO A 161 -15.27 4.26 4.12
CA PRO A 161 -15.99 3.06 4.55
C PRO A 161 -15.20 1.76 4.37
N VAL A 162 -13.89 1.84 4.24
CA VAL A 162 -12.93 0.74 4.25
C VAL A 162 -12.10 0.84 5.51
N GLN A 163 -12.74 0.76 6.62
CA GLN A 163 -12.12 0.25 7.81
C GLN A 163 -12.24 -1.26 7.73
N LEU A 164 -11.27 -1.91 7.09
CA LEU A 164 -11.03 -3.32 7.37
C LEU A 164 -10.41 -3.35 8.77
N ALA A 165 -11.21 -3.87 9.71
CA ALA A 165 -10.84 -4.09 11.09
C ALA A 165 -9.59 -4.95 11.22
#